data_6e1327eb73d0dd7786624edc8e3914c7
#
_entry.id   6e1327eb73d0dd7786624edc8e3914c7
#
_cell.length_a   1.000
_cell.length_b   1.000
_cell.length_c   1.000
_cell.angle_alpha   90.00
_cell.angle_beta   90.00
_cell.angle_gamma   90.00
#
_symmetry.space_group_name_H-M   'P 1'
#
loop_
_entity.id
_entity.type
_entity.pdbx_description
1 polymer ?
#
loop_
_entity_poly.entity_id
_entity_poly.type
_entity_poly.pdbx_seq_one_letter_code
_entity_poly.pdbx_strand_id
1 'polypeptide(L)'
;MINFQELILKKICFIFFLVLSKIIAQIALPTFQGVHKPQAHTANGQLNYEVHTSTSPTYYADTYSELINKQGTLETSGTTSSIGGPSTSDYGLINFTHQSHLESVVGDVSNDNFSVSVSGYFIPQETGTYTFTCEGDDGVFFLLNGSVVASHPGGHGTQSIGNHTGTESLTAGTKYTLNAYMQERGGGIGLRIFWKTPSNSNWTIHASEISSE
;
A
#
# COMPACT_ATOMS: atom_id res chain seq x y z
N MET A 1 57.99 59.48 -8.96
CA MET A 1 57.53 59.20 -10.33
C MET A 1 57.22 57.73 -10.39
N ILE A 2 55.98 57.38 -10.58
CA ILE A 2 55.56 55.96 -10.80
C ILE A 2 56.01 55.57 -12.19
N ASN A 3 56.77 54.49 -12.27
CA ASN A 3 57.31 54.00 -13.54
C ASN A 3 56.13 53.53 -14.46
N PHE A 4 56.17 53.92 -15.73
CA PHE A 4 55.16 53.60 -16.73
C PHE A 4 54.86 52.08 -16.82
N GLN A 5 55.87 51.26 -16.57
CA GLN A 5 55.74 49.78 -16.50
C GLN A 5 54.86 49.32 -15.33
N GLU A 6 54.97 49.94 -14.16
CA GLU A 6 54.13 49.61 -13.01
C GLU A 6 52.65 49.98 -13.23
N LEU A 7 52.37 51.06 -13.97
CA LEU A 7 51.03 51.50 -14.28
C LEU A 7 50.31 50.51 -15.26
N ILE A 8 51.08 49.99 -16.22
CA ILE A 8 50.57 48.98 -17.14
C ILE A 8 50.29 47.66 -16.41
N LEU A 9 51.18 47.22 -15.53
CA LEU A 9 51.01 45.98 -14.80
C LEU A 9 49.77 46.02 -13.86
N LYS A 10 49.55 47.15 -13.20
CA LYS A 10 48.35 47.39 -12.34
C LYS A 10 47.07 47.36 -13.17
N LYS A 11 47.06 47.94 -14.38
CA LYS A 11 45.87 47.89 -15.25
C LYS A 11 45.60 46.48 -15.79
N ILE A 12 46.63 45.73 -16.11
CA ILE A 12 46.48 44.34 -16.56
C ILE A 12 45.97 43.45 -15.44
N CYS A 13 46.49 43.57 -14.22
CA CYS A 13 46.00 42.86 -13.02
C CYS A 13 44.52 43.17 -12.72
N PHE A 14 44.15 44.48 -12.85
CA PHE A 14 42.78 44.89 -12.56
C PHE A 14 41.76 44.34 -13.62
N ILE A 15 42.15 44.33 -14.89
CA ILE A 15 41.34 43.74 -15.95
C ILE A 15 41.23 42.23 -15.78
N PHE A 16 42.31 41.55 -15.42
CA PHE A 16 42.31 40.11 -15.18
C PHE A 16 41.41 39.72 -13.99
N PHE A 17 41.45 40.55 -12.92
CA PHE A 17 40.55 40.34 -11.76
C PHE A 17 39.08 40.57 -12.08
N LEU A 18 38.76 41.56 -12.92
CA LEU A 18 37.39 41.84 -13.40
C LEU A 18 36.88 40.73 -14.33
N VAL A 19 37.75 40.15 -15.16
CA VAL A 19 37.35 39.02 -16.03
C VAL A 19 37.15 37.73 -15.21
N LEU A 20 38.05 37.49 -14.22
CA LEU A 20 37.91 36.31 -13.35
C LEU A 20 36.63 36.39 -12.50
N SER A 21 36.29 37.58 -11.97
CA SER A 21 35.06 37.77 -11.19
C SER A 21 33.78 37.57 -12.02
N LYS A 22 33.79 37.92 -13.32
CA LYS A 22 32.69 37.68 -14.24
C LYS A 22 32.57 36.17 -14.66
N ILE A 23 33.72 35.47 -14.77
CA ILE A 23 33.73 34.05 -15.07
C ILE A 23 33.23 33.23 -13.85
N ILE A 24 33.62 33.63 -12.64
CA ILE A 24 33.13 32.98 -11.41
C ILE A 24 31.61 33.22 -11.21
N ALA A 25 31.08 34.38 -11.62
CA ALA A 25 29.66 34.67 -11.56
C ALA A 25 28.84 33.90 -12.62
N GLN A 26 29.47 33.38 -13.68
CA GLN A 26 28.81 32.55 -14.69
C GLN A 26 28.88 31.05 -14.42
N ILE A 27 29.70 30.62 -13.45
CA ILE A 27 29.61 29.29 -12.87
C ILE A 27 28.68 29.36 -11.63
N ALA A 28 27.51 29.97 -11.79
CA ALA A 28 26.38 29.62 -10.95
C ALA A 28 26.13 28.14 -11.28
N LEU A 29 26.49 27.24 -10.38
CA LEU A 29 25.95 25.89 -10.35
C LEU A 29 24.47 25.99 -10.72
N PRO A 30 23.94 25.18 -11.65
CA PRO A 30 22.52 25.14 -11.84
C PRO A 30 21.96 25.00 -10.43
N THR A 31 21.21 26.01 -10.01
CA THR A 31 20.37 25.89 -8.81
C THR A 31 19.69 24.54 -9.01
N PHE A 32 20.03 23.59 -8.14
CA PHE A 32 19.34 22.32 -8.06
C PHE A 32 17.88 22.71 -7.94
N GLN A 33 17.19 22.73 -9.08
CA GLN A 33 15.77 23.00 -9.11
C GLN A 33 15.19 21.95 -8.20
N GLY A 34 14.67 22.42 -7.10
CA GLY A 34 14.33 21.72 -5.89
C GLY A 34 14.08 20.24 -6.15
N VAL A 35 14.80 19.40 -5.40
CA VAL A 35 14.37 18.01 -5.26
C VAL A 35 12.86 18.07 -5.10
N HIS A 36 12.14 17.64 -6.13
CA HIS A 36 10.69 17.57 -6.06
C HIS A 36 10.43 16.67 -4.87
N LYS A 37 10.13 17.31 -3.71
CA LYS A 37 9.73 16.53 -2.53
C LYS A 37 8.53 15.74 -3.01
N PRO A 38 8.58 14.40 -3.02
CA PRO A 38 7.44 13.63 -3.46
C PRO A 38 6.22 14.17 -2.71
N GLN A 39 5.18 14.54 -3.45
CA GLN A 39 3.95 15.02 -2.84
C GLN A 39 3.44 13.87 -1.98
N ALA A 40 3.34 14.10 -0.67
CA ALA A 40 2.79 13.11 0.23
C ALA A 40 1.34 12.83 -0.19
N HIS A 41 1.03 11.58 -0.50
CA HIS A 41 -0.34 11.16 -0.76
C HIS A 41 -1.14 11.18 0.54
N THR A 42 -2.40 11.56 0.45
CA THR A 42 -3.33 11.53 1.57
C THR A 42 -4.29 10.36 1.38
N ALA A 43 -4.41 9.52 2.39
CA ALA A 43 -5.38 8.44 2.40
C ALA A 43 -6.81 9.00 2.51
N ASN A 44 -7.76 8.37 1.79
CA ASN A 44 -9.19 8.71 1.87
C ASN A 44 -9.99 7.77 2.78
N GLY A 45 -9.33 6.76 3.36
CA GLY A 45 -9.94 5.79 4.26
C GLY A 45 -10.89 4.81 3.57
N GLN A 46 -10.78 4.63 2.26
CA GLN A 46 -11.66 3.79 1.45
C GLN A 46 -10.89 2.69 0.73
N LEU A 47 -11.58 1.59 0.42
CA LEU A 47 -11.10 0.51 -0.46
C LEU A 47 -12.16 0.16 -1.49
N ASN A 48 -11.72 -0.30 -2.66
CA ASN A 48 -12.58 -0.90 -3.67
C ASN A 48 -12.72 -2.38 -3.41
N TYR A 49 -13.87 -2.95 -3.78
CA TYR A 49 -14.12 -4.38 -3.68
C TYR A 49 -14.86 -4.94 -4.91
N GLU A 50 -14.65 -6.21 -5.14
CA GLU A 50 -15.43 -7.04 -6.06
C GLU A 50 -15.70 -8.37 -5.38
N VAL A 51 -16.93 -8.87 -5.52
CA VAL A 51 -17.33 -10.23 -5.10
C VAL A 51 -17.72 -11.00 -6.34
N HIS A 52 -17.13 -12.16 -6.53
CA HIS A 52 -17.38 -13.03 -7.68
C HIS A 52 -17.81 -14.42 -7.22
N THR A 53 -18.71 -15.06 -7.93
CA THR A 53 -18.90 -16.51 -7.78
C THR A 53 -17.61 -17.25 -8.13
N SER A 54 -17.47 -18.50 -7.65
CA SER A 54 -16.35 -19.35 -8.07
C SER A 54 -16.76 -20.25 -9.23
N THR A 55 -15.89 -20.38 -10.24
CA THR A 55 -16.09 -21.33 -11.35
C THR A 55 -15.75 -22.79 -10.99
N SER A 56 -15.16 -23.02 -9.81
CA SER A 56 -14.71 -24.34 -9.37
C SER A 56 -14.98 -24.56 -7.88
N PRO A 57 -16.18 -25.07 -7.53
CA PRO A 57 -16.59 -25.26 -6.13
C PRO A 57 -15.82 -26.36 -5.39
N THR A 58 -14.93 -27.10 -6.05
CA THR A 58 -14.18 -28.22 -5.47
C THR A 58 -12.70 -27.95 -5.32
N TYR A 59 -12.24 -26.72 -5.64
CA TYR A 59 -10.82 -26.38 -5.68
C TYR A 59 -10.46 -25.26 -4.71
N TYR A 60 -9.47 -25.49 -3.90
CA TYR A 60 -8.82 -24.44 -3.09
C TYR A 60 -7.61 -23.87 -3.83
N ALA A 61 -7.49 -22.57 -3.81
CA ALA A 61 -6.36 -21.89 -4.45
C ALA A 61 -5.10 -21.97 -3.57
N ASP A 62 -4.01 -22.48 -4.15
CA ASP A 62 -2.69 -22.49 -3.51
C ASP A 62 -1.91 -21.18 -3.80
N THR A 63 -2.37 -20.40 -4.79
CA THR A 63 -1.82 -19.10 -5.17
C THR A 63 -2.91 -18.09 -5.46
N TYR A 64 -2.60 -16.78 -5.32
CA TYR A 64 -3.55 -15.73 -5.67
C TYR A 64 -3.94 -15.76 -7.16
N SER A 65 -3.02 -16.16 -8.05
CA SER A 65 -3.29 -16.28 -9.49
C SER A 65 -4.32 -17.37 -9.78
N GLU A 66 -4.27 -18.49 -9.05
CA GLU A 66 -5.27 -19.54 -9.15
C GLU A 66 -6.64 -19.06 -8.66
N LEU A 67 -6.67 -18.31 -7.54
CA LEU A 67 -7.89 -17.71 -7.02
C LEU A 67 -8.53 -16.81 -8.08
N ILE A 68 -7.78 -15.87 -8.65
CA ILE A 68 -8.28 -14.95 -9.68
C ILE A 68 -8.77 -15.72 -10.92
N ASN A 69 -8.03 -16.73 -11.37
CA ASN A 69 -8.40 -17.54 -12.52
C ASN A 69 -9.67 -18.39 -12.30
N LYS A 70 -10.13 -18.53 -11.06
CA LYS A 70 -11.35 -19.24 -10.69
C LYS A 70 -12.53 -18.33 -10.39
N GLN A 71 -12.35 -17.01 -10.46
CA GLN A 71 -13.46 -16.06 -10.37
C GLN A 71 -14.45 -16.29 -11.52
N GLY A 72 -15.71 -16.37 -11.18
CA GLY A 72 -16.81 -16.52 -12.12
C GLY A 72 -17.53 -15.20 -12.39
N THR A 73 -18.85 -15.21 -12.24
CA THR A 73 -19.66 -14.01 -12.47
C THR A 73 -19.47 -13.01 -11.33
N LEU A 74 -19.34 -11.73 -11.69
CA LEU A 74 -19.35 -10.62 -10.72
C LEU A 74 -20.75 -10.54 -10.07
N GLU A 75 -20.82 -10.65 -8.76
CA GLU A 75 -22.05 -10.49 -7.98
C GLU A 75 -22.29 -9.04 -7.58
N THR A 76 -21.24 -8.41 -7.02
CA THR A 76 -21.29 -7.00 -6.59
C THR A 76 -19.91 -6.38 -6.62
N SER A 77 -19.87 -5.05 -6.74
CA SER A 77 -18.63 -4.26 -6.64
C SER A 77 -18.91 -2.86 -6.13
N GLY A 78 -17.93 -2.22 -5.56
CA GLY A 78 -18.08 -0.85 -5.09
C GLY A 78 -16.83 -0.32 -4.37
N THR A 79 -17.04 0.80 -3.69
CA THR A 79 -16.03 1.44 -2.83
C THR A 79 -16.66 1.66 -1.47
N THR A 80 -15.93 1.39 -0.39
CA THR A 80 -16.43 1.54 0.98
C THR A 80 -15.39 2.15 1.91
N SER A 81 -15.87 2.94 2.89
CA SER A 81 -15.09 3.39 4.06
C SER A 81 -15.27 2.46 5.27
N SER A 82 -16.15 1.47 5.18
CA SER A 82 -16.31 0.43 6.21
C SER A 82 -15.25 -0.65 6.02
N ILE A 83 -13.98 -0.32 6.36
CA ILE A 83 -12.83 -1.22 6.16
C ILE A 83 -12.55 -2.12 7.36
N GLY A 84 -13.10 -1.82 8.53
CA GLY A 84 -12.77 -2.43 9.81
C GLY A 84 -11.96 -1.49 10.70
N GLY A 85 -11.77 -1.85 11.94
CA GLY A 85 -11.07 -1.06 12.94
C GLY A 85 -9.97 -1.85 13.66
N PRO A 86 -9.27 -1.21 14.60
CA PRO A 86 -8.14 -1.81 15.32
C PRO A 86 -8.55 -2.94 16.27
N SER A 87 -9.82 -3.01 16.66
CA SER A 87 -10.34 -4.12 17.45
C SER A 87 -10.76 -5.29 16.58
N THR A 88 -10.59 -6.49 17.09
CA THR A 88 -11.04 -7.71 16.40
C THR A 88 -12.56 -7.81 16.26
N SER A 89 -13.31 -6.96 16.94
CA SER A 89 -14.76 -6.82 16.85
C SER A 89 -15.23 -5.65 15.97
N ASP A 90 -14.31 -4.82 15.47
CA ASP A 90 -14.65 -3.69 14.59
C ASP A 90 -14.66 -4.18 13.15
N TYR A 91 -15.74 -4.82 12.76
CA TYR A 91 -15.88 -5.47 11.45
C TYR A 91 -15.99 -4.48 10.29
N GLY A 92 -15.52 -4.91 9.13
CA GLY A 92 -15.53 -4.18 7.88
C GLY A 92 -14.92 -5.01 6.76
N LEU A 93 -14.63 -4.41 5.61
CA LEU A 93 -14.20 -5.10 4.38
C LEU A 93 -12.94 -5.96 4.55
N ILE A 94 -11.99 -5.57 5.37
CA ILE A 94 -10.75 -6.31 5.61
C ILE A 94 -10.65 -6.87 7.04
N ASN A 95 -11.75 -6.91 7.76
CA ASN A 95 -11.88 -7.58 9.04
C ASN A 95 -13.31 -8.07 9.20
N PHE A 96 -13.61 -9.28 8.74
CA PHE A 96 -14.88 -9.95 8.96
C PHE A 96 -14.66 -11.44 9.25
N THR A 97 -15.63 -12.06 9.96
CA THR A 97 -15.57 -13.46 10.40
C THR A 97 -16.91 -14.19 10.26
N HIS A 98 -17.89 -13.57 9.63
CA HIS A 98 -19.22 -14.14 9.37
C HIS A 98 -19.79 -13.53 8.10
N GLN A 99 -20.65 -14.29 7.41
CA GLN A 99 -21.38 -13.84 6.23
C GLN A 99 -22.06 -12.49 6.45
N SER A 100 -22.81 -12.36 7.54
CA SER A 100 -23.53 -11.12 7.87
C SER A 100 -22.63 -9.90 8.07
N HIS A 101 -21.36 -10.07 8.46
CA HIS A 101 -20.40 -8.96 8.54
C HIS A 101 -20.00 -8.48 7.14
N LEU A 102 -19.72 -9.40 6.21
CA LEU A 102 -19.45 -9.08 4.82
C LEU A 102 -20.66 -8.40 4.17
N GLU A 103 -21.83 -9.00 4.27
CA GLU A 103 -23.08 -8.50 3.67
C GLU A 103 -23.51 -7.14 4.20
N SER A 104 -23.17 -6.80 5.44
CA SER A 104 -23.38 -5.45 5.97
C SER A 104 -22.59 -4.36 5.24
N VAL A 105 -21.55 -4.75 4.50
CA VAL A 105 -20.66 -3.85 3.74
C VAL A 105 -20.97 -3.89 2.25
N VAL A 106 -21.18 -5.09 1.69
CA VAL A 106 -21.23 -5.30 0.24
C VAL A 106 -22.65 -5.63 -0.27
N GLY A 107 -23.62 -5.85 0.64
CA GLY A 107 -24.96 -6.38 0.33
C GLY A 107 -24.98 -7.91 0.22
N ASP A 108 -26.13 -8.46 -0.13
CA ASP A 108 -26.31 -9.91 -0.24
C ASP A 108 -25.41 -10.51 -1.31
N VAL A 109 -24.70 -11.58 -0.96
CA VAL A 109 -23.83 -12.35 -1.86
C VAL A 109 -24.03 -13.84 -1.63
N SER A 110 -23.46 -14.68 -2.52
CA SER A 110 -23.49 -16.13 -2.37
C SER A 110 -22.97 -16.56 -0.99
N ASN A 111 -23.60 -17.59 -0.41
CA ASN A 111 -23.17 -18.11 0.91
C ASN A 111 -21.90 -18.94 0.81
N ASP A 112 -21.71 -19.63 -0.32
CA ASP A 112 -20.59 -20.54 -0.58
C ASP A 112 -20.07 -20.35 -2.02
N ASN A 113 -18.85 -20.79 -2.26
CA ASN A 113 -18.24 -20.82 -3.59
C ASN A 113 -18.11 -19.44 -4.25
N PHE A 114 -17.58 -18.50 -3.53
CA PHE A 114 -17.30 -17.16 -4.02
C PHE A 114 -15.89 -16.67 -3.62
N SER A 115 -15.52 -15.52 -4.14
CA SER A 115 -14.28 -14.83 -3.77
C SER A 115 -14.52 -13.34 -3.55
N VAL A 116 -13.77 -12.76 -2.66
CA VAL A 116 -13.70 -11.32 -2.43
C VAL A 116 -12.33 -10.82 -2.88
N SER A 117 -12.35 -9.81 -3.76
CA SER A 117 -11.17 -9.04 -4.14
C SER A 117 -11.27 -7.66 -3.53
N VAL A 118 -10.23 -7.23 -2.85
CA VAL A 118 -10.10 -5.89 -2.28
C VAL A 118 -8.93 -5.20 -2.96
N SER A 119 -9.11 -3.95 -3.36
CA SER A 119 -8.07 -3.19 -4.03
C SER A 119 -8.03 -1.74 -3.60
N GLY A 120 -6.84 -1.13 -3.72
CA GLY A 120 -6.60 0.24 -3.38
C GLY A 120 -5.12 0.51 -3.19
N TYR A 121 -4.82 1.36 -2.21
CA TYR A 121 -3.44 1.74 -1.88
C TYR A 121 -3.23 1.72 -0.37
N PHE A 122 -2.04 1.32 0.01
CA PHE A 122 -1.49 1.52 1.33
C PHE A 122 -0.57 2.74 1.31
N ILE A 123 -0.79 3.70 2.20
CA ILE A 123 -0.03 4.96 2.30
C ILE A 123 0.51 5.05 3.73
N PRO A 124 1.71 4.51 3.98
CA PRO A 124 2.28 4.46 5.33
C PRO A 124 2.44 5.87 5.91
N GLN A 125 2.15 6.04 7.18
CA GLN A 125 2.35 7.29 7.90
C GLN A 125 3.76 7.41 8.47
N GLU A 126 4.47 6.28 8.59
CA GLU A 126 5.84 6.20 9.12
C GLU A 126 6.77 5.57 8.08
N THR A 127 8.03 5.97 8.06
CA THR A 127 9.08 5.27 7.30
C THR A 127 9.70 4.19 8.17
N GLY A 128 9.74 2.96 7.67
CA GLY A 128 10.33 1.83 8.37
C GLY A 128 9.69 0.50 8.02
N THR A 129 9.95 -0.51 8.84
CA THR A 129 9.43 -1.87 8.61
C THR A 129 8.04 -2.01 9.20
N TYR A 130 7.08 -2.32 8.34
CA TYR A 130 5.73 -2.75 8.69
C TYR A 130 5.68 -4.26 8.75
N THR A 131 4.88 -4.81 9.67
CA THR A 131 4.56 -6.23 9.71
C THR A 131 3.08 -6.40 9.43
N PHE A 132 2.74 -7.19 8.43
CA PHE A 132 1.36 -7.49 8.04
C PHE A 132 0.98 -8.90 8.48
N THR A 133 -0.29 -9.13 8.76
CA THR A 133 -0.88 -10.47 8.95
C THR A 133 -2.12 -10.60 8.08
N CYS A 134 -2.37 -11.81 7.62
CA CYS A 134 -3.46 -12.15 6.73
C CYS A 134 -4.02 -13.51 7.16
N GLU A 135 -5.27 -13.51 7.65
CA GLU A 135 -5.97 -14.72 8.09
C GLU A 135 -7.32 -14.80 7.40
N GLY A 136 -7.74 -15.97 7.05
CA GLY A 136 -9.00 -16.19 6.31
C GLY A 136 -9.68 -17.51 6.61
N ASP A 137 -10.82 -17.67 6.03
CA ASP A 137 -11.63 -18.88 5.91
C ASP A 137 -12.41 -18.71 4.58
N ASP A 138 -11.97 -19.33 3.48
CA ASP A 138 -10.81 -20.22 3.33
C ASP A 138 -9.50 -19.45 2.99
N GLY A 139 -8.96 -19.70 1.80
CA GLY A 139 -7.67 -19.18 1.34
C GLY A 139 -7.62 -17.65 1.20
N VAL A 140 -6.56 -17.03 1.69
CA VAL A 140 -6.38 -15.58 1.67
C VAL A 140 -4.97 -15.17 1.26
N PHE A 141 -4.86 -14.06 0.53
CA PHE A 141 -3.61 -13.47 0.04
C PHE A 141 -3.65 -11.96 0.20
N PHE A 142 -2.59 -11.40 0.76
CA PHE A 142 -2.37 -9.97 0.87
C PHE A 142 -1.12 -9.54 0.11
N LEU A 143 -1.25 -8.57 -0.79
CA LEU A 143 -0.19 -8.12 -1.68
C LEU A 143 0.03 -6.61 -1.55
N LEU A 144 1.31 -6.22 -1.63
CA LEU A 144 1.72 -4.83 -1.89
C LEU A 144 2.57 -4.79 -3.15
N ASN A 145 2.29 -3.83 -4.03
CA ASN A 145 2.95 -3.67 -5.33
C ASN A 145 3.04 -4.97 -6.14
N GLY A 146 1.99 -5.80 -6.07
CA GLY A 146 1.88 -7.06 -6.78
C GLY A 146 2.68 -8.22 -6.17
N SER A 147 3.41 -8.00 -5.08
CA SER A 147 4.14 -9.04 -4.36
C SER A 147 3.32 -9.54 -3.16
N VAL A 148 3.21 -10.86 -2.99
CA VAL A 148 2.56 -11.45 -1.81
C VAL A 148 3.41 -11.15 -0.58
N VAL A 149 2.81 -10.42 0.37
CA VAL A 149 3.44 -10.07 1.66
C VAL A 149 3.05 -11.07 2.73
N ALA A 150 1.76 -11.44 2.79
CA ALA A 150 1.26 -12.43 3.73
C ALA A 150 0.20 -13.28 3.03
N SER A 151 0.11 -14.57 3.36
CA SER A 151 -0.90 -15.46 2.81
C SER A 151 -1.15 -16.65 3.71
N HIS A 152 -2.38 -17.17 3.63
CA HIS A 152 -2.81 -18.44 4.21
C HIS A 152 -3.63 -19.15 3.12
N PRO A 153 -2.96 -19.92 2.23
CA PRO A 153 -3.62 -20.58 1.10
C PRO A 153 -4.34 -21.86 1.50
N GLY A 154 -5.26 -22.33 0.65
CA GLY A 154 -5.94 -23.61 0.80
C GLY A 154 -7.23 -23.54 1.58
N GLY A 155 -7.77 -24.69 1.95
CA GLY A 155 -9.02 -24.83 2.70
C GLY A 155 -8.78 -24.95 4.20
N HIS A 156 -9.28 -24.02 4.98
CA HIS A 156 -9.06 -23.97 6.43
C HIS A 156 -10.00 -22.95 7.09
N GLY A 157 -10.20 -23.09 8.39
CA GLY A 157 -10.89 -22.06 9.19
C GLY A 157 -9.96 -20.91 9.54
N THR A 158 -10.56 -19.76 9.91
CA THR A 158 -9.84 -18.54 10.36
C THR A 158 -8.94 -18.84 11.56
N GLN A 159 -7.66 -18.49 11.44
CA GLN A 159 -6.66 -18.63 12.50
C GLN A 159 -6.54 -17.35 13.35
N SER A 160 -5.71 -17.41 14.39
CA SER A 160 -5.41 -16.24 15.21
C SER A 160 -4.59 -15.21 14.43
N ILE A 161 -4.92 -13.92 14.61
CA ILE A 161 -4.14 -12.81 14.03
C ILE A 161 -2.68 -12.94 14.43
N GLY A 162 -1.80 -12.87 13.44
CA GLY A 162 -0.35 -12.99 13.63
C GLY A 162 0.25 -14.36 13.35
N ASN A 163 -0.56 -15.36 12.96
CA ASN A 163 -0.03 -16.66 12.57
C ASN A 163 0.63 -16.63 11.18
N HIS A 164 0.03 -15.92 10.22
CA HIS A 164 0.56 -15.80 8.86
C HIS A 164 0.98 -14.35 8.62
N THR A 165 2.28 -14.10 8.69
CA THR A 165 2.84 -12.74 8.68
C THR A 165 3.89 -12.56 7.60
N GLY A 166 4.05 -11.30 7.17
CA GLY A 166 5.15 -10.84 6.35
C GLY A 166 5.54 -9.42 6.67
N THR A 167 6.68 -8.98 6.19
CA THR A 167 7.22 -7.65 6.48
C THR A 167 7.60 -6.93 5.19
N GLU A 168 7.38 -5.58 5.19
CA GLU A 168 7.83 -4.70 4.12
C GLU A 168 8.45 -3.43 4.69
N SER A 169 9.51 -2.94 4.04
CA SER A 169 10.12 -1.65 4.36
C SER A 169 9.49 -0.56 3.51
N LEU A 170 8.73 0.32 4.15
CA LEU A 170 7.92 1.32 3.48
C LEU A 170 8.39 2.74 3.81
N THR A 171 8.10 3.67 2.90
CA THR A 171 8.41 5.10 3.05
C THR A 171 7.13 5.90 3.27
N ALA A 172 7.08 6.69 4.34
CA ALA A 172 5.93 7.54 4.67
C ALA A 172 5.48 8.39 3.48
N GLY A 173 4.17 8.45 3.27
CA GLY A 173 3.52 9.22 2.20
C GLY A 173 3.70 8.65 0.79
N THR A 174 4.37 7.52 0.63
CA THR A 174 4.47 6.80 -0.64
C THR A 174 3.24 5.91 -0.84
N LYS A 175 2.72 5.88 -2.05
CA LYS A 175 1.57 5.09 -2.45
C LYS A 175 2.02 3.70 -2.90
N TYR A 176 1.59 2.65 -2.20
CA TYR A 176 1.83 1.26 -2.55
C TYR A 176 0.52 0.62 -2.99
N THR A 177 0.45 -0.01 -4.15
CA THR A 177 -0.76 -0.72 -4.54
C THR A 177 -1.05 -1.83 -3.53
N LEU A 178 -2.30 -1.87 -3.06
CA LEU A 178 -2.80 -2.86 -2.11
C LEU A 178 -3.79 -3.76 -2.83
N ASN A 179 -3.61 -5.07 -2.70
CA ASN A 179 -4.60 -6.05 -3.08
C ASN A 179 -4.75 -7.09 -1.98
N ALA A 180 -5.98 -7.52 -1.73
CA ALA A 180 -6.28 -8.67 -0.91
C ALA A 180 -7.30 -9.55 -1.62
N TYR A 181 -7.14 -10.85 -1.49
CA TYR A 181 -8.01 -11.84 -2.11
C TYR A 181 -8.39 -12.89 -1.08
N MET A 182 -9.66 -13.22 -1.00
CA MET A 182 -10.21 -14.28 -0.17
C MET A 182 -11.06 -15.21 -1.03
N GLN A 183 -10.94 -16.49 -0.80
CA GLN A 183 -11.78 -17.52 -1.38
C GLN A 183 -12.62 -18.17 -0.28
N GLU A 184 -13.90 -18.30 -0.55
CA GLU A 184 -14.84 -19.07 0.25
C GLU A 184 -15.39 -20.25 -0.56
N ARG A 185 -15.32 -21.46 0.01
CA ARG A 185 -15.90 -22.66 -0.60
C ARG A 185 -17.14 -23.16 0.09
N GLY A 186 -17.20 -23.02 1.39
CA GLY A 186 -18.32 -23.45 2.20
C GLY A 186 -17.96 -23.60 3.67
N GLY A 187 -18.91 -23.32 4.54
CA GLY A 187 -18.77 -23.42 5.97
C GLY A 187 -18.65 -22.08 6.67
N GLY A 188 -17.54 -21.84 7.34
CA GLY A 188 -17.23 -20.55 7.94
C GLY A 188 -16.64 -19.60 6.89
N ILE A 189 -16.73 -18.29 7.13
CA ILE A 189 -16.18 -17.26 6.27
C ILE A 189 -15.37 -16.28 7.07
N GLY A 190 -14.24 -15.79 6.50
CA GLY A 190 -13.47 -14.75 7.14
C GLY A 190 -12.36 -14.16 6.28
N LEU A 191 -12.15 -12.86 6.44
CA LEU A 191 -10.97 -12.14 5.96
C LEU A 191 -10.53 -11.18 7.05
N ARG A 192 -9.26 -11.27 7.45
CA ARG A 192 -8.70 -10.47 8.52
C ARG A 192 -7.28 -10.04 8.17
N ILE A 193 -7.12 -8.75 7.85
CA ILE A 193 -5.83 -8.14 7.51
C ILE A 193 -5.54 -7.06 8.54
N PHE A 194 -4.41 -7.20 9.22
CA PHE A 194 -3.92 -6.24 10.21
C PHE A 194 -2.46 -5.95 9.96
N TRP A 195 -1.98 -4.85 10.52
CA TRP A 195 -0.56 -4.52 10.46
C TRP A 195 -0.07 -3.88 11.76
N LYS A 196 1.25 -3.92 11.92
CA LYS A 196 2.01 -3.18 12.93
C LYS A 196 2.82 -2.13 12.22
N THR A 197 2.85 -0.91 12.76
CA THR A 197 3.71 0.15 12.25
C THR A 197 5.10 0.07 12.87
N PRO A 198 6.11 0.80 12.35
CA PRO A 198 7.43 0.84 12.95
C PRO A 198 7.44 1.24 14.44
N SER A 199 6.53 2.12 14.86
CA SER A 199 6.41 2.62 16.24
C SER A 199 5.39 1.87 17.10
N ASN A 200 4.52 1.03 16.51
CA ASN A 200 3.44 0.33 17.22
C ASN A 200 3.49 -1.19 17.00
N SER A 201 3.74 -1.94 18.08
CA SER A 201 3.79 -3.40 18.06
C SER A 201 2.44 -4.09 18.16
N ASN A 202 1.33 -3.35 18.31
CA ASN A 202 0.00 -3.91 18.33
C ASN A 202 -0.54 -4.10 16.90
N TRP A 203 -1.34 -5.14 16.69
CA TRP A 203 -2.08 -5.33 15.46
C TRP A 203 -3.18 -4.27 15.33
N THR A 204 -3.21 -3.56 14.21
CA THR A 204 -4.11 -2.42 13.97
C THR A 204 -4.65 -2.42 12.55
N ILE A 205 -5.72 -1.64 12.34
CA ILE A 205 -6.21 -1.17 11.04
C ILE A 205 -6.37 0.34 11.18
N HIS A 206 -5.71 1.11 10.32
CA HIS A 206 -5.81 2.57 10.32
C HIS A 206 -6.33 3.08 8.98
N ALA A 207 -7.53 3.64 8.95
CA ALA A 207 -8.12 4.25 7.76
C ALA A 207 -7.22 5.35 7.15
N SER A 208 -6.42 6.02 7.99
CA SER A 208 -5.45 7.04 7.56
C SER A 208 -4.28 6.50 6.71
N GLU A 209 -4.14 5.18 6.60
CA GLU A 209 -3.13 4.51 5.77
C GLU A 209 -3.72 3.83 4.53
N ILE A 210 -5.03 3.99 4.28
CA ILE A 210 -5.77 3.30 3.23
C ILE A 210 -6.39 4.32 2.26
N SER A 211 -6.33 4.03 0.96
CA SER A 211 -6.99 4.83 -0.08
C SER A 211 -7.50 3.96 -1.22
N SER A 212 -8.66 4.31 -1.77
CA SER A 212 -9.22 3.67 -2.98
C SER A 212 -8.65 4.26 -4.28
N GLU A 213 -7.94 5.39 -4.19
CA GLU A 213 -7.38 6.16 -5.32
C GLU A 213 -6.02 6.83 -5.00
#